data_c8dd057e6e727b5a43319eba23da266b
#
_entry.id   c8dd057e6e727b5a43319eba23da266b
#
_cell.length_a   1.000
_cell.length_b   1.000
_cell.length_c   1.000
_cell.angle_alpha   90.00
_cell.angle_beta   90.00
_cell.angle_gamma   90.00
#
_symmetry.space_group_name_H-M   'P 1'
#
loop_
_entity.id
_entity.type
_entity.pdbx_description
1 polymer ?
#
loop_
_entity_poly.entity_id
_entity_poly.type
_entity_poly.pdbx_seq_one_letter_code
_entity_poly.pdbx_strand_id
1 'polypeptide(L)'
;TSITWEDVWKERRLELACEGDRWYDFVRLSYYDPQRAINELTNQRRDVYYGLDALYKTYYQTGTFTVNPNEHRYNPTAVKPNVTESSFTLPLPTEDVVFNPHLMEDPIHVDVRSEFSY
;
A
#
# COMPACT_ATOMS: atom_id res chain seq x y z
N THR A 1 25.71 8.55 9.61
CA THR A 1 24.26 8.74 9.47
C THR A 1 23.61 7.40 9.74
N SER A 2 22.73 7.33 10.74
CA SER A 2 22.02 6.09 11.04
C SER A 2 20.85 5.94 10.06
N ILE A 3 20.69 4.75 9.52
CA ILE A 3 19.55 4.40 8.66
C ILE A 3 18.31 4.27 9.56
N THR A 4 17.24 4.92 9.17
CA THR A 4 15.96 4.87 9.87
C THR A 4 15.00 3.85 9.23
N TRP A 5 13.93 3.52 9.93
CA TRP A 5 12.88 2.68 9.37
C TRP A 5 12.22 3.36 8.13
N GLU A 6 12.04 4.67 8.15
CA GLU A 6 11.53 5.47 7.04
C GLU A 6 12.40 5.37 5.79
N ASP A 7 13.71 5.34 5.95
CA ASP A 7 14.64 5.22 4.83
C ASP A 7 14.46 3.85 4.14
N VAL A 8 14.41 2.79 4.94
CA VAL A 8 14.16 1.43 4.42
C VAL A 8 12.77 1.33 3.77
N TRP A 9 11.73 1.91 4.39
CA TRP A 9 10.37 1.90 3.87
C TRP A 9 10.24 2.60 2.53
N LYS A 10 10.94 3.74 2.35
CA LYS A 10 10.98 4.48 1.09
C LYS A 10 11.77 3.73 0.02
N GLU A 11 12.94 3.20 0.39
CA GLU A 11 13.80 2.48 -0.54
C GLU A 11 13.11 1.24 -1.09
N ARG A 12 12.52 0.41 -0.23
CA ARG A 12 11.72 -0.74 -0.67
C ARG A 12 10.60 -0.36 -1.64
N ARG A 13 9.96 0.79 -1.43
CA ARG A 13 8.92 1.28 -2.33
C ARG A 13 9.45 1.61 -3.71
N LEU A 14 10.67 2.12 -3.82
CA LEU A 14 11.29 2.49 -5.08
C LEU A 14 11.87 1.28 -5.80
N GLU A 15 12.60 0.44 -5.09
CA GLU A 15 13.24 -0.75 -5.65
C GLU A 15 12.24 -1.80 -6.12
N LEU A 16 11.23 -2.07 -5.30
CA LEU A 16 10.22 -3.10 -5.57
C LEU A 16 8.97 -2.53 -6.27
N ALA A 17 9.12 -1.38 -6.92
CA ALA A 17 8.04 -0.80 -7.71
C ALA A 17 7.62 -1.77 -8.83
N CYS A 18 6.32 -2.04 -8.93
CA CYS A 18 5.72 -2.96 -9.90
C CYS A 18 5.93 -4.47 -9.63
N GLU A 19 6.58 -4.86 -8.55
CA GLU A 19 6.76 -6.28 -8.19
C GLU A 19 5.62 -6.86 -7.33
N GLY A 20 4.68 -6.01 -6.91
CA GLY A 20 3.55 -6.41 -6.06
C GLY A 20 3.87 -6.46 -4.56
N ASP A 21 5.13 -6.40 -4.18
CA ASP A 21 5.60 -6.53 -2.79
C ASP A 21 5.09 -5.43 -1.86
N ARG A 22 4.76 -4.27 -2.40
CA ARG A 22 4.28 -3.13 -1.59
C ARG A 22 3.05 -3.44 -0.77
N TRP A 23 2.14 -4.25 -1.29
CA TRP A 23 0.98 -4.69 -0.54
C TRP A 23 1.35 -5.50 0.69
N TYR A 24 2.28 -6.43 0.55
CA TYR A 24 2.77 -7.24 1.67
C TYR A 24 3.51 -6.41 2.72
N ASP A 25 4.19 -5.33 2.32
CA ASP A 25 4.76 -4.38 3.27
C ASP A 25 3.67 -3.70 4.11
N PHE A 26 2.54 -3.31 3.51
CA PHE A 26 1.40 -2.79 4.24
C PHE A 26 0.75 -3.81 5.15
N VAL A 27 0.61 -5.05 4.71
CA VAL A 27 0.12 -6.15 5.55
C VAL A 27 1.03 -6.35 6.78
N ARG A 28 2.35 -6.41 6.57
CA ARG A 28 3.29 -6.51 7.71
C ARG A 28 3.20 -5.31 8.64
N LEU A 29 3.10 -4.11 8.08
CA LEU A 29 2.95 -2.89 8.87
C LEU A 29 1.65 -2.89 9.68
N SER A 30 0.55 -3.41 9.14
CA SER A 30 -0.73 -3.47 9.84
C SER A 30 -0.70 -4.36 11.09
N TYR A 31 0.12 -5.40 11.10
CA TYR A 31 0.36 -6.21 12.30
C TYR A 31 1.20 -5.50 13.35
N TYR A 32 2.04 -4.58 12.95
CA TYR A 32 2.98 -3.87 13.81
C TYR A 32 2.43 -2.56 14.33
N ASP A 33 1.81 -1.78 13.43
CA ASP A 33 1.19 -0.48 13.69
C ASP A 33 0.01 -0.29 12.74
N PRO A 34 -1.17 -0.80 13.09
CA PRO A 34 -2.35 -0.76 12.22
C PRO A 34 -2.78 0.67 11.88
N GLN A 35 -2.68 1.60 12.84
CA GLN A 35 -3.04 3.00 12.60
C GLN A 35 -2.13 3.67 11.58
N ARG A 36 -0.86 3.37 11.62
CA ARG A 36 0.10 3.87 10.64
C ARG A 36 -0.20 3.32 9.25
N ALA A 37 -0.46 2.02 9.13
CA ALA A 37 -0.81 1.40 7.86
C ALA A 37 -2.07 2.02 7.24
N ILE A 38 -3.10 2.25 8.06
CA ILE A 38 -4.34 2.91 7.66
C ILE A 38 -4.06 4.34 7.18
N ASN A 39 -3.30 5.12 7.97
CA ASN A 39 -2.98 6.51 7.64
C ASN A 39 -2.17 6.64 6.35
N GLU A 40 -1.17 5.78 6.14
CA GLU A 40 -0.34 5.76 4.94
C GLU A 40 -1.17 5.50 3.67
N LEU A 41 -2.13 4.57 3.73
CA LEU A 41 -3.02 4.28 2.61
C LEU A 41 -4.10 5.35 2.40
N THR A 42 -4.68 5.86 3.48
CA THR A 42 -5.75 6.88 3.41
C THR A 42 -5.21 8.20 2.88
N ASN A 43 -3.98 8.56 3.25
CA ASN A 43 -3.37 9.82 2.87
C ASN A 43 -2.56 9.75 1.57
N GLN A 44 -2.68 8.67 0.81
CA GLN A 44 -2.07 8.61 -0.52
C GLN A 44 -2.61 9.73 -1.41
N ARG A 45 -1.69 10.45 -2.06
CA ARG A 45 -2.03 11.52 -3.00
C ARG A 45 -2.54 10.93 -4.33
N ARG A 46 -3.79 10.50 -4.35
CA ARG A 46 -4.45 10.02 -5.57
C ARG A 46 -5.22 11.13 -6.30
N ASP A 47 -5.38 12.25 -5.65
CA ASP A 47 -6.07 13.45 -6.14
C ASP A 47 -5.18 14.39 -6.96
N VAL A 48 -3.88 14.14 -6.98
CA VAL A 48 -2.90 14.95 -7.70
C VAL A 48 -2.39 14.21 -8.92
N TYR A 49 -2.49 14.84 -10.08
CA TYR A 49 -1.86 14.35 -11.30
C TYR A 49 -1.16 15.48 -12.05
N TYR A 50 -0.13 15.12 -12.79
CA TYR A 50 0.59 16.06 -13.64
C TYR A 50 -0.01 16.03 -15.04
N GLY A 51 -0.11 17.21 -15.67
CA GLY A 51 -0.51 17.30 -17.07
C GLY A 51 0.60 16.76 -17.97
N LEU A 52 0.62 15.46 -18.18
CA LEU A 52 1.64 14.78 -18.97
C LEU A 52 1.73 15.31 -20.40
N ASP A 53 0.61 15.74 -20.99
CA ASP A 53 0.60 16.26 -22.35
C ASP A 53 1.49 17.51 -22.52
N ALA A 54 1.43 18.46 -21.58
CA ALA A 54 2.28 19.64 -21.60
C ALA A 54 3.75 19.28 -21.39
N LEU A 55 4.02 18.31 -20.52
CA LEU A 55 5.34 17.82 -20.21
C LEU A 55 6.00 17.13 -21.41
N TYR A 56 5.29 16.21 -22.07
CA TYR A 56 5.76 15.54 -23.28
C TYR A 56 5.94 16.50 -24.44
N LYS A 57 5.01 17.46 -24.63
CA LYS A 57 5.14 18.48 -25.66
C LYS A 57 6.42 19.29 -25.50
N THR A 58 6.73 19.71 -24.28
CA THR A 58 7.97 20.44 -23.98
C THR A 58 9.21 19.57 -24.23
N TYR A 59 9.19 18.31 -23.81
CA TYR A 59 10.28 17.38 -24.06
C TYR A 59 10.54 17.17 -25.56
N TYR A 60 9.51 16.96 -26.36
CA TYR A 60 9.67 16.79 -27.81
C TYR A 60 10.17 18.05 -28.53
N GLN A 61 9.92 19.22 -27.96
CA GLN A 61 10.39 20.49 -28.53
C GLN A 61 11.81 20.86 -28.09
N THR A 62 12.19 20.56 -26.86
CA THR A 62 13.42 21.07 -26.24
C THR A 62 14.44 19.99 -25.90
N GLY A 63 14.05 18.72 -25.93
CA GLY A 63 14.88 17.58 -25.47
C GLY A 63 15.11 17.55 -23.96
N THR A 64 14.49 18.46 -23.20
CA THR A 64 14.67 18.56 -21.75
C THR A 64 13.37 18.30 -21.01
N PHE A 65 13.50 17.55 -19.93
CA PHE A 65 12.38 17.20 -19.03
C PHE A 65 12.41 18.18 -17.85
N THR A 66 11.52 19.15 -17.87
CA THR A 66 11.38 20.11 -16.77
C THR A 66 10.03 19.95 -16.13
N VAL A 67 10.00 19.36 -14.94
CA VAL A 67 8.77 19.26 -14.14
C VAL A 67 8.58 20.59 -13.40
N ASN A 68 7.55 21.32 -13.76
CA ASN A 68 7.13 22.47 -12.98
C ASN A 68 6.24 21.98 -11.82
N PRO A 69 6.69 22.06 -10.56
CA PRO A 69 5.91 21.61 -9.42
C PRO A 69 4.58 22.35 -9.23
N ASN A 70 4.42 23.50 -9.90
CA ASN A 70 3.19 24.30 -9.86
C ASN A 70 2.17 23.90 -10.94
N GLU A 71 2.52 23.01 -11.86
CA GLU A 71 1.63 22.52 -12.92
C GLU A 71 0.87 21.23 -12.56
N HIS A 72 0.88 20.84 -11.30
CA HIS A 72 0.06 19.74 -10.85
C HIS A 72 -1.43 20.13 -10.84
N ARG A 73 -2.25 19.21 -11.31
CA ARG A 73 -3.70 19.35 -11.29
C ARG A 73 -4.28 18.48 -10.18
N TYR A 74 -5.30 18.99 -9.52
CA TYR A 74 -6.05 18.25 -8.51
C TYR A 74 -7.31 17.67 -9.14
N ASN A 75 -7.61 16.44 -8.80
CA ASN A 75 -8.91 15.86 -9.09
C ASN A 75 -9.81 16.05 -7.85
N PRO A 76 -10.72 17.04 -7.84
CA PRO A 76 -11.56 17.33 -6.69
C PRO A 76 -12.60 16.24 -6.40
N THR A 77 -12.81 15.32 -7.36
CA THR A 77 -13.76 14.21 -7.22
C THR A 77 -13.06 12.89 -6.85
N ALA A 78 -11.76 12.91 -6.62
CA ALA A 78 -11.03 11.72 -6.18
C ALA A 78 -11.54 11.26 -4.81
N VAL A 79 -12.12 10.07 -4.79
CA VAL A 79 -12.60 9.46 -3.55
C VAL A 79 -11.41 8.92 -2.76
N LYS A 80 -11.30 9.35 -1.51
CA LYS A 80 -10.30 8.76 -0.61
C LYS A 80 -10.72 7.34 -0.25
N PRO A 81 -9.78 6.38 -0.20
CA PRO A 81 -10.10 5.03 0.20
C PRO A 81 -10.54 4.99 1.66
N ASN A 82 -11.59 4.26 1.94
CA ASN A 82 -12.00 3.95 3.30
C ASN A 82 -11.23 2.71 3.76
N VAL A 83 -10.10 2.93 4.44
CA VAL A 83 -9.21 1.86 4.90
C VAL A 83 -9.50 1.55 6.36
N THR A 84 -9.71 0.29 6.65
CA THR A 84 -9.90 -0.25 8.00
C THR A 84 -8.89 -1.37 8.27
N GLU A 85 -8.80 -1.88 9.48
CA GLU A 85 -7.92 -3.01 9.80
C GLU A 85 -8.24 -4.25 8.95
N SER A 86 -9.52 -4.50 8.70
CA SER A 86 -9.96 -5.61 7.84
C SER A 86 -9.55 -5.48 6.37
N SER A 87 -9.12 -4.29 5.94
CA SER A 87 -8.63 -4.08 4.57
C SER A 87 -7.32 -4.80 4.28
N PHE A 88 -6.57 -5.17 5.32
CA PHE A 88 -5.28 -5.85 5.17
C PHE A 88 -5.38 -7.37 5.18
N THR A 89 -6.57 -7.91 5.42
CA THR A 89 -6.86 -9.33 5.37
C THR A 89 -7.68 -9.66 4.13
N LEU A 90 -7.35 -10.76 3.47
CA LEU A 90 -8.19 -11.26 2.39
C LEU A 90 -9.45 -11.90 3.01
N PRO A 91 -10.65 -11.52 2.56
CA PRO A 91 -11.86 -12.18 3.03
C PRO A 91 -11.87 -13.64 2.56
N LEU A 92 -12.38 -14.51 3.41
CA LEU A 92 -12.64 -15.89 2.98
C LEU A 92 -13.72 -15.90 1.90
N PRO A 93 -13.55 -16.67 0.82
CA PRO A 93 -14.58 -16.79 -0.21
C PRO A 93 -15.89 -17.26 0.41
N THR A 94 -17.00 -16.64 0.05
CA THR A 94 -18.31 -16.97 0.59
C THR A 94 -18.68 -18.43 0.35
N GLU A 95 -18.29 -18.98 -0.78
CA GLU A 95 -18.53 -20.39 -1.11
C GLU A 95 -17.82 -21.33 -0.14
N ASP A 96 -16.57 -21.04 0.21
CA ASP A 96 -15.80 -21.85 1.15
C ASP A 96 -16.43 -21.83 2.55
N VAL A 97 -16.93 -20.68 2.98
CA VAL A 97 -17.63 -20.52 4.27
C VAL A 97 -18.94 -21.30 4.29
N VAL A 98 -19.68 -21.31 3.18
CA VAL A 98 -20.94 -22.09 3.06
C VAL A 98 -20.66 -23.60 3.18
N PHE A 99 -19.59 -24.09 2.57
CA PHE A 99 -19.23 -25.51 2.63
C PHE A 99 -18.54 -25.91 3.94
N ASN A 100 -17.88 -24.96 4.60
CA ASN A 100 -17.22 -25.21 5.89
C ASN A 100 -17.45 -24.03 6.86
N PRO A 101 -18.57 -24.04 7.61
CA PRO A 101 -18.90 -22.98 8.57
C PRO A 101 -17.86 -22.79 9.69
N HIS A 102 -17.05 -23.82 9.98
CA HIS A 102 -15.97 -23.72 10.98
C HIS A 102 -14.88 -22.72 10.61
N LEU A 103 -14.80 -22.29 9.35
CA LEU A 103 -13.88 -21.21 8.93
C LEU A 103 -14.20 -19.85 9.57
N MET A 104 -15.40 -19.69 10.12
CA MET A 104 -15.83 -18.46 10.82
C MET A 104 -15.68 -18.56 12.34
N GLU A 105 -15.27 -19.71 12.86
CA GLU A 105 -14.98 -19.88 14.28
C GLU A 105 -13.64 -19.22 14.63
N ASP A 106 -13.47 -18.90 15.92
CA ASP A 106 -12.22 -18.37 16.41
C ASP A 106 -11.07 -19.33 16.10
N PRO A 107 -9.92 -18.82 15.59
CA PRO A 107 -8.80 -19.68 15.23
C PRO A 107 -8.28 -20.42 16.47
N ILE A 108 -8.05 -21.72 16.31
CA ILE A 108 -7.37 -22.52 17.35
C ILE A 108 -5.95 -21.98 17.50
N HIS A 109 -5.63 -21.52 18.68
CA HIS A 109 -4.29 -21.03 18.98
C HIS A 109 -3.34 -22.23 19.15
N VAL A 110 -2.55 -22.50 18.10
CA VAL A 110 -1.49 -23.50 18.16
C VAL A 110 -0.21 -22.80 18.61
N ASP A 111 0.30 -23.17 19.79
CA ASP A 111 1.62 -22.70 20.22
C ASP A 111 2.71 -23.46 19.45
N VAL A 112 3.10 -22.88 18.33
CA VAL A 112 4.13 -23.44 17.44
C VAL A 112 5.47 -23.63 18.17
N ARG A 113 5.74 -22.86 19.24
CA ARG A 113 6.98 -22.98 20.01
C ARG A 113 7.01 -24.25 20.88
N SER A 114 5.85 -24.79 21.28
CA SER A 114 5.78 -26.03 22.02
C SER A 114 5.99 -27.26 21.15
N GLU A 115 5.65 -27.17 19.86
CA GLU A 115 5.78 -28.28 18.90
C GLU A 115 7.14 -28.30 18.18
N PHE A 116 7.74 -27.15 17.98
CA PHE A 116 9.05 -27.01 17.34
C PHE A 116 10.01 -26.39 18.34
N SER A 117 10.72 -27.22 19.09
CA SER A 117 11.86 -26.78 19.92
C SER A 117 13.03 -26.42 18.99
N TYR A 118 13.22 -25.12 18.78
CA TYR A 118 14.40 -24.56 18.15
C TYR A 118 15.44 -24.19 19.20
#